data_634ae9b2df5c83e3e81d07c8176b5ada
#
_entry.id   634ae9b2df5c83e3e81d07c8176b5ada
#
_cell.length_a   1.000
_cell.length_b   1.000
_cell.length_c   1.000
_cell.angle_alpha   90.00
_cell.angle_beta   90.00
_cell.angle_gamma   90.00
#
_symmetry.space_group_name_H-M   'P 1'
#
loop_
_entity.id
_entity.type
_entity.pdbx_description
1 polymer ?
#
loop_
_entity_poly.entity_id
_entity_poly.type
_entity_poly.pdbx_seq_one_letter_code
_entity_poly.pdbx_strand_id
1 'polypeptide(L)'
;MGYRSSIGVTALAAALAMTFAVAQAFDDAKYPDMKGQWNRVGPPNWQAVNGPAPLTPEYQAVYNANRADMTNGGPGDVPSWYCLPQGMPMMMNIYDPMEIVITPDITYILISHVNDSYRRIYTDGRDWPAEDDYELTYAGYSIGKWVDEDGDGKYDVLEVETRLLKSPRTYDASGIPFHKDGKTVIKERIYLDKADKNVIYDDITVFDNALTKPWSIKKKAARNAKRPLWRTEACAEDNAMVKIGNDPYFLSADGKLMPTRPNQEPPDLRYFNQSKK
;
A
#
# COMPACT_ATOMS: atom_id res chain seq x y z
N MET A 1 1.63 -44.67 79.83
CA MET A 1 0.90 -43.42 79.50
C MET A 1 1.40 -42.89 78.16
N GLY A 2 0.71 -43.21 77.11
CA GLY A 2 1.10 -42.85 75.76
C GLY A 2 0.12 -41.87 75.17
N TYR A 3 0.59 -40.73 74.81
CA TYR A 3 -0.14 -39.71 74.03
C TYR A 3 -0.02 -40.05 72.53
N ARG A 4 -1.13 -40.36 71.87
CA ARG A 4 -1.20 -40.43 70.43
C ARG A 4 -1.64 -39.07 69.89
N SER A 5 -0.74 -38.35 69.21
CA SER A 5 -1.06 -37.17 68.46
C SER A 5 -1.56 -37.59 67.07
N SER A 6 -2.80 -37.31 66.80
CA SER A 6 -3.39 -37.43 65.46
C SER A 6 -3.10 -36.14 64.67
N ILE A 7 -2.24 -36.23 63.66
CA ILE A 7 -2.00 -35.19 62.70
C ILE A 7 -3.12 -35.21 61.67
N GLY A 8 -4.01 -34.26 61.70
CA GLY A 8 -5.04 -34.05 60.70
C GLY A 8 -4.39 -33.45 59.42
N VAL A 9 -4.41 -34.24 58.38
CA VAL A 9 -4.01 -33.78 57.04
C VAL A 9 -5.20 -33.01 56.45
N THR A 10 -5.11 -31.70 56.47
CA THR A 10 -6.03 -30.84 55.75
C THR A 10 -5.56 -30.78 54.29
N ALA A 11 -6.18 -31.55 53.42
CA ALA A 11 -5.96 -31.47 51.98
C ALA A 11 -6.55 -30.14 51.47
N LEU A 12 -5.69 -29.16 51.17
CA LEU A 12 -6.05 -27.93 50.50
C LEU A 12 -6.23 -28.23 49.02
N ALA A 13 -7.46 -28.46 48.59
CA ALA A 13 -7.81 -28.56 47.18
C ALA A 13 -7.77 -27.16 46.58
N ALA A 14 -6.60 -26.73 46.07
CA ALA A 14 -6.49 -25.57 45.25
C ALA A 14 -7.12 -25.90 43.88
N ALA A 15 -8.38 -25.51 43.69
CA ALA A 15 -9.00 -25.50 42.38
C ALA A 15 -8.28 -24.44 41.53
N LEU A 16 -7.31 -24.88 40.75
CA LEU A 16 -6.80 -24.08 39.64
C LEU A 16 -7.96 -23.93 38.64
N ALA A 17 -8.67 -22.81 38.71
CA ALA A 17 -9.52 -22.35 37.63
C ALA A 17 -8.60 -21.96 36.47
N MET A 18 -8.22 -22.89 35.64
CA MET A 18 -7.65 -22.59 34.33
C MET A 18 -8.77 -21.94 33.52
N THR A 19 -8.78 -20.62 33.49
CA THR A 19 -9.49 -19.88 32.44
C THR A 19 -8.80 -20.24 31.12
N PHE A 20 -9.29 -21.27 30.46
CA PHE A 20 -9.00 -21.44 29.05
C PHE A 20 -9.60 -20.23 28.35
N ALA A 21 -8.78 -19.24 28.06
CA ALA A 21 -9.08 -18.33 26.98
C ALA A 21 -9.22 -19.24 25.76
N VAL A 22 -10.43 -19.58 25.40
CA VAL A 22 -10.72 -20.23 24.12
C VAL A 22 -10.27 -19.22 23.10
N ALA A 23 -9.06 -19.42 22.56
CA ALA A 23 -8.65 -18.70 21.39
C ALA A 23 -9.76 -18.95 20.35
N GLN A 24 -10.59 -17.94 20.13
CA GLN A 24 -11.69 -18.06 19.20
C GLN A 24 -11.04 -18.34 17.85
N ALA A 25 -11.18 -19.56 17.34
CA ALA A 25 -10.61 -19.92 16.06
C ALA A 25 -11.11 -18.92 15.01
N PHE A 26 -10.22 -18.43 14.19
CA PHE A 26 -10.58 -17.53 13.10
C PHE A 26 -11.64 -18.22 12.22
N ASP A 27 -12.83 -17.63 12.18
CA ASP A 27 -13.94 -18.14 11.37
C ASP A 27 -13.85 -17.58 9.95
N ASP A 28 -13.01 -18.22 9.14
CA ASP A 28 -12.79 -17.88 7.74
C ASP A 28 -14.11 -17.87 6.92
N ALA A 29 -15.12 -18.63 7.36
CA ALA A 29 -16.42 -18.67 6.66
C ALA A 29 -17.25 -17.39 6.80
N LYS A 30 -16.91 -16.50 7.72
CA LYS A 30 -17.52 -15.18 7.83
C LYS A 30 -17.01 -14.18 6.82
N TYR A 31 -15.87 -14.44 6.20
CA TYR A 31 -15.23 -13.51 5.29
C TYR A 31 -15.46 -13.89 3.82
N PRO A 32 -15.52 -12.94 2.90
CA PRO A 32 -15.58 -13.25 1.48
C PRO A 32 -14.33 -14.02 1.04
N ASP A 33 -14.48 -14.99 0.14
CA ASP A 33 -13.35 -15.74 -0.40
C ASP A 33 -12.56 -14.85 -1.36
N MET A 34 -11.60 -14.10 -0.81
CA MET A 34 -10.65 -13.29 -1.56
C MET A 34 -9.30 -14.00 -1.78
N LYS A 35 -9.20 -15.28 -1.49
CA LYS A 35 -7.96 -16.07 -1.65
C LYS A 35 -7.53 -16.17 -3.11
N GLY A 36 -6.22 -16.35 -3.30
CA GLY A 36 -5.62 -16.51 -4.62
C GLY A 36 -5.13 -15.20 -5.22
N GLN A 37 -4.80 -15.24 -6.49
CA GLN A 37 -4.19 -14.13 -7.20
C GLN A 37 -5.22 -13.37 -8.02
N TRP A 38 -5.09 -12.04 -8.01
CA TRP A 38 -6.00 -11.12 -8.67
C TRP A 38 -5.24 -10.22 -9.63
N ASN A 39 -5.67 -10.18 -10.88
CA ASN A 39 -5.11 -9.30 -11.88
C ASN A 39 -6.03 -8.13 -12.17
N ARG A 40 -5.46 -6.95 -12.32
CA ARG A 40 -6.19 -5.75 -12.72
C ARG A 40 -6.93 -5.95 -14.03
N VAL A 41 -8.15 -5.43 -14.09
CA VAL A 41 -8.95 -5.33 -15.31
C VAL A 41 -9.16 -3.85 -15.64
N GLY A 42 -8.92 -3.47 -16.89
CA GLY A 42 -9.06 -2.08 -17.35
C GLY A 42 -7.77 -1.27 -17.33
N PRO A 43 -7.86 0.04 -17.63
CA PRO A 43 -6.70 0.90 -17.80
C PRO A 43 -5.98 1.19 -16.49
N PRO A 44 -4.65 1.41 -16.53
CA PRO A 44 -3.85 1.73 -15.36
C PRO A 44 -4.10 3.14 -14.83
N ASN A 45 -4.42 4.08 -15.69
CA ASN A 45 -4.48 5.49 -15.35
C ASN A 45 -5.88 5.89 -14.87
N TRP A 46 -5.96 6.67 -13.81
CA TRP A 46 -7.22 7.17 -13.28
C TRP A 46 -7.96 8.05 -14.26
N GLN A 47 -7.24 8.89 -15.00
CA GLN A 47 -7.84 9.81 -15.97
C GLN A 47 -8.48 9.10 -17.16
N ALA A 48 -8.01 7.92 -17.52
CA ALA A 48 -8.59 7.12 -18.59
C ALA A 48 -10.03 6.65 -18.29
N VAL A 49 -10.39 6.62 -17.00
CA VAL A 49 -11.73 6.19 -16.54
C VAL A 49 -12.58 7.40 -16.13
N ASN A 50 -11.98 8.36 -15.41
CA ASN A 50 -12.71 9.43 -14.72
C ASN A 50 -12.53 10.82 -15.37
N GLY A 51 -11.83 10.89 -16.50
CA GLY A 51 -11.45 12.16 -17.08
C GLY A 51 -10.31 12.86 -16.32
N PRO A 52 -10.03 14.13 -16.63
CA PRO A 52 -8.95 14.89 -16.02
C PRO A 52 -9.06 14.97 -14.50
N ALA A 53 -7.92 14.89 -13.82
CA ALA A 53 -7.84 15.11 -12.38
C ALA A 53 -8.32 16.53 -12.02
N PRO A 54 -9.15 16.72 -11.01
CA PRO A 54 -9.64 18.03 -10.60
C PRO A 54 -8.57 18.79 -9.78
N LEU A 55 -7.41 19.05 -10.39
CA LEU A 55 -6.27 19.69 -9.73
C LEU A 55 -6.53 21.18 -9.45
N THR A 56 -5.95 21.69 -8.38
CA THR A 56 -5.82 23.13 -8.17
C THR A 56 -4.89 23.75 -9.24
N PRO A 57 -4.96 25.05 -9.53
CA PRO A 57 -4.06 25.68 -10.50
C PRO A 57 -2.58 25.47 -10.20
N GLU A 58 -2.18 25.50 -8.93
CA GLU A 58 -0.81 25.21 -8.48
C GLU A 58 -0.39 23.80 -8.88
N TYR A 59 -1.20 22.81 -8.55
CA TYR A 59 -0.86 21.41 -8.82
C TYR A 59 -1.09 20.97 -10.28
N GLN A 60 -1.91 21.73 -11.03
CA GLN A 60 -1.97 21.58 -12.48
C GLN A 60 -0.62 21.97 -13.13
N ALA A 61 0.06 22.99 -12.61
CA ALA A 61 1.40 23.35 -13.08
C ALA A 61 2.43 22.25 -12.78
N VAL A 62 2.37 21.64 -11.58
CA VAL A 62 3.23 20.49 -11.22
C VAL A 62 2.95 19.29 -12.15
N TYR A 63 1.68 18.98 -12.40
CA TYR A 63 1.32 17.92 -13.33
C TYR A 63 1.85 18.17 -14.75
N ASN A 64 1.72 19.39 -15.25
CA ASN A 64 2.23 19.77 -16.57
C ASN A 64 3.77 19.62 -16.64
N ALA A 65 4.49 19.99 -15.57
CA ALA A 65 5.92 19.79 -15.47
C ALA A 65 6.31 18.31 -15.47
N ASN A 66 5.61 17.46 -14.70
CA ASN A 66 5.81 16.01 -14.72
C ASN A 66 5.58 15.43 -16.13
N ARG A 67 4.52 15.88 -16.82
CA ARG A 67 4.24 15.45 -18.19
C ARG A 67 5.30 15.87 -19.18
N ALA A 68 5.79 17.10 -19.08
CA ALA A 68 6.88 17.60 -19.92
C ALA A 68 8.16 16.80 -19.67
N ASP A 69 8.48 16.51 -18.41
CA ASP A 69 9.62 15.67 -18.05
C ASP A 69 9.52 14.26 -18.68
N MET A 70 8.39 13.61 -18.54
CA MET A 70 8.14 12.29 -19.14
C MET A 70 8.25 12.31 -20.67
N THR A 71 7.79 13.37 -21.31
CA THR A 71 7.89 13.54 -22.77
C THR A 71 9.35 13.66 -23.23
N ASN A 72 10.21 14.21 -22.36
CA ASN A 72 11.64 14.34 -22.60
C ASN A 72 12.47 13.14 -22.10
N GLY A 73 11.80 12.02 -21.73
CA GLY A 73 12.45 10.80 -21.27
C GLY A 73 12.77 10.77 -19.77
N GLY A 74 12.31 11.76 -19.01
CA GLY A 74 12.46 11.77 -17.56
C GLY A 74 11.39 10.93 -16.85
N PRO A 75 11.51 10.74 -15.52
CA PRO A 75 10.64 9.87 -14.72
C PRO A 75 9.30 10.47 -14.32
N GLY A 76 9.09 11.80 -14.49
CA GLY A 76 7.83 12.47 -14.12
C GLY A 76 7.46 12.34 -12.65
N ASP A 77 8.43 12.20 -11.76
CA ASP A 77 8.27 11.97 -10.31
C ASP A 77 7.53 10.68 -9.92
N VAL A 78 7.55 9.69 -10.81
CA VAL A 78 6.97 8.37 -10.54
C VAL A 78 7.93 7.52 -9.68
N PRO A 79 7.52 7.05 -8.49
CA PRO A 79 8.42 6.39 -7.53
C PRO A 79 9.13 5.16 -8.09
N SER A 80 8.47 4.36 -8.91
CA SER A 80 9.01 3.11 -9.46
C SER A 80 10.26 3.29 -10.33
N TRP A 81 10.46 4.45 -10.94
CA TRP A 81 11.69 4.74 -11.69
C TRP A 81 12.94 4.79 -10.80
N TYR A 82 12.76 5.00 -9.51
CA TYR A 82 13.84 5.06 -8.52
C TYR A 82 13.87 3.82 -7.61
N CYS A 83 13.23 2.72 -7.99
CA CYS A 83 13.04 1.53 -7.16
C CYS A 83 12.37 1.82 -5.81
N LEU A 84 11.62 2.89 -5.70
CA LEU A 84 10.82 3.20 -4.53
C LEU A 84 9.48 2.46 -4.60
N PRO A 85 8.91 2.06 -3.46
CA PRO A 85 7.59 1.44 -3.43
C PRO A 85 6.54 2.33 -4.07
N GLN A 86 5.63 1.73 -4.82
CA GLN A 86 4.56 2.49 -5.48
C GLN A 86 3.60 3.14 -4.49
N GLY A 87 3.30 2.44 -3.41
CA GLY A 87 2.42 2.91 -2.36
C GLY A 87 0.98 3.14 -2.79
N MET A 88 0.16 3.62 -1.84
CA MET A 88 -1.24 3.92 -2.11
C MET A 88 -1.42 5.23 -2.89
N PRO A 89 -2.40 5.33 -3.79
CA PRO A 89 -3.30 4.27 -4.27
C PRO A 89 -2.74 3.46 -5.44
N MET A 90 -1.54 3.79 -5.95
CA MET A 90 -0.96 3.19 -7.16
C MET A 90 -0.81 1.67 -7.04
N MET A 91 -0.45 1.18 -5.85
CA MET A 91 -0.29 -0.24 -5.58
C MET A 91 -1.57 -1.08 -5.81
N MET A 92 -2.75 -0.45 -5.73
CA MET A 92 -4.03 -1.12 -6.03
C MET A 92 -4.33 -1.19 -7.54
N ASN A 93 -3.40 -0.79 -8.38
CA ASN A 93 -3.60 -0.67 -9.83
C ASN A 93 -2.40 -1.14 -10.68
N ILE A 94 -1.62 -2.04 -10.16
CA ILE A 94 -0.42 -2.58 -10.81
C ILE A 94 -0.76 -3.63 -11.88
N TYR A 95 0.23 -4.02 -12.67
CA TYR A 95 0.09 -5.04 -13.72
C TYR A 95 0.16 -6.46 -13.17
N ASP A 96 1.06 -6.67 -12.22
CA ASP A 96 1.31 -7.96 -11.64
C ASP A 96 0.18 -8.36 -10.69
N PRO A 97 0.01 -9.65 -10.42
CA PRO A 97 -1.04 -10.10 -9.53
C PRO A 97 -0.84 -9.58 -8.10
N MET A 98 -1.94 -9.30 -7.44
CA MET A 98 -1.97 -9.11 -5.99
C MET A 98 -2.57 -10.34 -5.32
N GLU A 99 -2.18 -10.60 -4.06
CA GLU A 99 -2.81 -11.58 -3.19
C GLU A 99 -3.38 -10.91 -1.94
N ILE A 100 -4.54 -11.38 -1.49
CA ILE A 100 -5.21 -10.87 -0.30
C ILE A 100 -5.22 -11.96 0.76
N VAL A 101 -4.68 -11.65 1.94
CA VAL A 101 -4.65 -12.54 3.09
C VAL A 101 -5.42 -11.90 4.23
N ILE A 102 -6.49 -12.55 4.65
CA ILE A 102 -7.35 -12.10 5.75
C ILE A 102 -6.96 -12.86 7.01
N THR A 103 -6.69 -12.12 8.08
CA THR A 103 -6.49 -12.65 9.44
C THR A 103 -7.45 -11.95 10.41
N PRO A 104 -7.59 -12.39 11.67
CA PRO A 104 -8.50 -11.75 12.61
C PRO A 104 -8.30 -10.25 12.77
N ASP A 105 -7.04 -9.82 12.83
CA ASP A 105 -6.66 -8.46 13.22
C ASP A 105 -6.18 -7.61 12.04
N ILE A 106 -5.78 -8.25 10.93
CA ILE A 106 -5.14 -7.58 9.81
C ILE A 106 -5.54 -8.23 8.50
N THR A 107 -5.91 -7.42 7.51
CA THR A 107 -5.97 -7.86 6.11
C THR A 107 -4.71 -7.38 5.40
N TYR A 108 -3.97 -8.31 4.77
CA TYR A 108 -2.79 -8.01 3.99
C TYR A 108 -3.12 -8.00 2.50
N ILE A 109 -2.55 -7.05 1.79
CA ILE A 109 -2.49 -7.06 0.33
C ILE A 109 -1.02 -7.18 -0.05
N LEU A 110 -0.66 -8.30 -0.67
CA LEU A 110 0.70 -8.63 -1.11
C LEU A 110 0.82 -8.29 -2.58
N ILE A 111 1.93 -7.70 -2.96
CA ILE A 111 2.21 -7.22 -4.31
C ILE A 111 3.66 -7.48 -4.64
N SER A 112 3.92 -8.02 -5.84
CA SER A 112 5.26 -8.14 -6.39
C SER A 112 5.30 -7.37 -7.71
N HIS A 113 5.69 -6.10 -7.63
CA HIS A 113 5.85 -5.22 -8.79
C HIS A 113 6.92 -4.18 -8.50
N VAL A 114 7.99 -4.19 -9.28
CA VAL A 114 9.19 -3.36 -9.07
C VAL A 114 9.96 -3.77 -7.80
N ASN A 115 9.26 -3.93 -6.70
CA ASN A 115 9.75 -4.52 -5.45
C ASN A 115 8.63 -5.32 -4.80
N ASP A 116 8.98 -6.38 -4.09
CA ASP A 116 8.06 -7.04 -3.19
C ASP A 116 7.60 -6.05 -2.13
N SER A 117 6.31 -5.86 -2.04
CA SER A 117 5.71 -4.95 -1.10
C SER A 117 4.40 -5.50 -0.55
N TYR A 118 3.99 -4.98 0.58
CA TYR A 118 2.73 -5.35 1.20
C TYR A 118 2.08 -4.14 1.84
N ARG A 119 0.77 -4.21 1.93
CA ARG A 119 -0.06 -3.27 2.66
C ARG A 119 -0.70 -4.00 3.84
N ARG A 120 -0.68 -3.36 5.00
CA ARG A 120 -1.39 -3.80 6.20
C ARG A 120 -2.62 -2.94 6.39
N ILE A 121 -3.78 -3.58 6.48
CA ILE A 121 -5.03 -2.94 6.84
C ILE A 121 -5.43 -3.51 8.19
N TYR A 122 -5.33 -2.70 9.24
CA TYR A 122 -5.67 -3.14 10.60
C TYR A 122 -7.19 -3.19 10.77
N THR A 123 -7.69 -4.35 11.16
CA THR A 123 -9.14 -4.64 11.30
C THR A 123 -9.54 -5.00 12.73
N ASP A 124 -8.64 -4.80 13.67
CA ASP A 124 -8.80 -5.09 15.10
C ASP A 124 -9.47 -3.99 15.92
N GLY A 125 -9.94 -2.91 15.25
CA GLY A 125 -10.64 -1.80 15.90
C GLY A 125 -9.74 -0.83 16.66
N ARG A 126 -8.42 -0.85 16.37
CA ARG A 126 -7.46 0.09 16.99
C ARG A 126 -7.70 1.53 16.57
N ASP A 127 -7.23 2.44 17.41
CA ASP A 127 -7.17 3.87 17.10
C ASP A 127 -6.01 4.21 16.14
N TRP A 128 -6.07 5.41 15.58
CA TRP A 128 -4.97 5.96 14.80
C TRP A 128 -3.76 6.21 15.69
N PRO A 129 -2.53 5.95 15.22
CA PRO A 129 -1.34 6.30 15.97
C PRO A 129 -1.24 7.82 16.15
N ALA A 130 -0.61 8.26 17.23
CA ALA A 130 -0.32 9.67 17.41
C ALA A 130 0.60 10.17 16.29
N GLU A 131 0.45 11.44 15.90
CA GLU A 131 1.17 12.01 14.73
C GLU A 131 2.69 11.94 14.92
N ASP A 132 3.18 12.03 16.16
CA ASP A 132 4.60 11.96 16.51
C ASP A 132 5.15 10.51 16.58
N ASP A 133 4.27 9.51 16.59
CA ASP A 133 4.67 8.09 16.73
C ASP A 133 4.83 7.37 15.37
N TYR A 134 4.56 8.04 14.28
CA TYR A 134 4.52 7.38 12.97
C TYR A 134 5.16 8.20 11.85
N GLU A 135 6.10 7.59 11.14
CA GLU A 135 6.68 8.18 9.93
C GLU A 135 5.77 7.99 8.72
N LEU A 136 5.73 9.00 7.83
CA LEU A 136 5.04 8.89 6.56
C LEU A 136 5.66 7.79 5.69
N THR A 137 4.83 6.89 5.17
CA THR A 137 5.27 5.78 4.31
C THR A 137 4.57 5.80 2.96
N TYR A 138 5.08 5.04 2.00
CA TYR A 138 4.45 4.95 0.67
C TYR A 138 3.09 4.24 0.73
N ALA A 139 2.95 3.19 1.53
CA ALA A 139 1.69 2.48 1.72
C ALA A 139 0.73 3.23 2.66
N GLY A 140 1.24 4.16 3.47
CA GLY A 140 0.49 4.82 4.52
C GLY A 140 0.21 3.88 5.70
N TYR A 141 -0.67 4.35 6.58
CA TYR A 141 -1.26 3.56 7.65
C TYR A 141 -2.75 3.37 7.35
N SER A 142 -3.21 2.12 7.33
CA SER A 142 -4.58 1.79 6.96
C SER A 142 -5.33 1.15 8.11
N ILE A 143 -6.49 1.71 8.46
CA ILE A 143 -7.46 1.08 9.36
C ILE A 143 -8.66 0.68 8.53
N GLY A 144 -9.15 -0.53 8.73
CA GLY A 144 -10.29 -1.09 8.03
C GLY A 144 -11.33 -1.67 8.97
N LYS A 145 -12.52 -1.86 8.42
CA LYS A 145 -13.63 -2.52 9.09
C LYS A 145 -14.34 -3.42 8.09
N TRP A 146 -14.50 -4.68 8.47
CA TRP A 146 -15.37 -5.60 7.75
C TRP A 146 -16.82 -5.30 8.08
N VAL A 147 -17.66 -5.21 7.06
CA VAL A 147 -19.08 -4.86 7.15
C VAL A 147 -19.93 -5.96 6.55
N ASP A 148 -20.95 -6.37 7.30
CA ASP A 148 -22.06 -7.21 6.87
C ASP A 148 -23.17 -6.25 6.43
N GLU A 149 -23.36 -6.09 5.12
CA GLU A 149 -24.30 -5.10 4.56
C GLU A 149 -25.74 -5.61 4.51
N ASP A 150 -25.92 -6.92 4.35
CA ASP A 150 -27.25 -7.51 4.19
C ASP A 150 -27.77 -8.20 5.48
N GLY A 151 -26.92 -8.30 6.50
CA GLY A 151 -27.30 -8.79 7.82
C GLY A 151 -27.39 -10.33 7.89
N ASP A 152 -26.72 -11.06 6.98
CA ASP A 152 -26.73 -12.52 6.94
C ASP A 152 -25.73 -13.18 7.91
N GLY A 153 -24.96 -12.37 8.63
CA GLY A 153 -23.91 -12.81 9.58
C GLY A 153 -22.55 -13.03 8.93
N LYS A 154 -22.38 -12.68 7.65
CA LYS A 154 -21.13 -12.72 6.92
C LYS A 154 -20.72 -11.33 6.46
N TYR A 155 -19.45 -11.13 6.29
CA TYR A 155 -18.94 -9.87 5.80
C TYR A 155 -18.99 -9.82 4.27
N ASP A 156 -19.39 -8.64 3.73
CA ASP A 156 -19.47 -8.38 2.30
C ASP A 156 -18.36 -7.46 1.83
N VAL A 157 -18.02 -6.47 2.64
CA VAL A 157 -17.20 -5.32 2.26
C VAL A 157 -16.14 -5.05 3.31
N LEU A 158 -14.92 -4.77 2.86
CA LEU A 158 -13.88 -4.14 3.67
C LEU A 158 -13.88 -2.65 3.39
N GLU A 159 -14.33 -1.85 4.35
CA GLU A 159 -14.18 -0.39 4.34
C GLU A 159 -12.83 -0.02 4.94
N VAL A 160 -12.08 0.84 4.24
CA VAL A 160 -10.72 1.21 4.63
C VAL A 160 -10.55 2.72 4.57
N GLU A 161 -9.83 3.25 5.55
CA GLU A 161 -9.26 4.59 5.49
C GLU A 161 -7.74 4.50 5.63
N THR A 162 -7.01 5.22 4.76
CA THR A 162 -5.54 5.28 4.77
C THR A 162 -5.10 6.72 4.91
N ARG A 163 -4.17 6.93 5.84
CA ARG A 163 -3.51 8.21 6.15
C ARG A 163 -2.00 8.04 6.20
N LEU A 164 -1.29 9.09 6.57
CA LEU A 164 0.16 9.09 6.80
C LEU A 164 0.95 8.66 5.56
N LEU A 165 0.50 9.17 4.42
CA LEU A 165 1.10 8.90 3.12
C LEU A 165 2.28 9.83 2.85
N LYS A 166 3.41 9.24 2.45
CA LYS A 166 4.61 9.99 2.08
C LYS A 166 4.34 10.78 0.80
N SER A 167 4.67 12.06 0.83
CA SER A 167 4.57 13.00 -0.29
C SER A 167 5.80 13.93 -0.33
N PRO A 168 6.10 14.62 -1.45
CA PRO A 168 5.38 14.57 -2.71
C PRO A 168 5.67 13.31 -3.51
N ARG A 169 4.71 12.86 -4.32
CA ARG A 169 4.80 11.76 -5.29
C ARG A 169 3.58 11.75 -6.20
N THR A 170 3.48 10.79 -7.10
CA THR A 170 2.35 10.69 -8.03
C THR A 170 1.32 9.62 -7.63
N TYR A 171 0.06 9.83 -8.05
CA TYR A 171 -1.07 8.90 -7.85
C TYR A 171 -0.92 7.61 -8.64
N ASP A 172 -0.41 7.76 -9.86
CA ASP A 172 -0.21 6.67 -10.81
C ASP A 172 0.94 7.02 -11.76
N ALA A 173 1.18 6.18 -12.74
CA ALA A 173 2.25 6.39 -13.72
C ALA A 173 1.97 7.53 -14.73
N SER A 174 0.86 8.27 -14.62
CA SER A 174 0.56 9.40 -15.49
C SER A 174 1.14 10.73 -15.02
N GLY A 175 1.75 10.77 -13.84
CA GLY A 175 2.40 11.96 -13.29
C GLY A 175 1.50 12.88 -12.47
N ILE A 176 0.28 12.46 -12.10
CA ILE A 176 -0.64 13.25 -11.27
C ILE A 176 -0.06 13.37 -9.85
N PRO A 177 0.23 14.59 -9.36
CA PRO A 177 0.93 14.78 -8.10
C PRO A 177 0.01 14.69 -6.89
N PHE A 178 0.55 14.22 -5.76
CA PHE A 178 0.00 14.47 -4.42
C PHE A 178 0.40 15.87 -3.94
N HIS A 179 -0.40 16.41 -3.00
CA HIS A 179 0.02 17.59 -2.25
C HIS A 179 1.21 17.26 -1.33
N LYS A 180 2.11 18.22 -1.19
CA LYS A 180 3.37 18.07 -0.42
C LYS A 180 3.21 18.01 1.10
N ASP A 181 2.01 18.28 1.63
CA ASP A 181 1.76 18.42 3.08
C ASP A 181 1.61 17.10 3.84
N GLY A 182 1.58 15.95 3.14
CA GLY A 182 1.41 14.64 3.77
C GLY A 182 0.02 14.38 4.36
N LYS A 183 -0.98 15.23 4.07
CA LYS A 183 -2.34 15.15 4.64
C LYS A 183 -3.34 14.42 3.75
N THR A 184 -2.88 13.75 2.73
CA THR A 184 -3.75 12.94 1.85
C THR A 184 -4.46 11.86 2.65
N VAL A 185 -5.77 11.72 2.44
CA VAL A 185 -6.60 10.64 2.98
C VAL A 185 -7.19 9.85 1.82
N ILE A 186 -7.12 8.52 1.90
CA ILE A 186 -7.73 7.63 0.92
C ILE A 186 -8.78 6.80 1.63
N LYS A 187 -9.99 6.76 1.06
CA LYS A 187 -11.08 5.89 1.52
C LYS A 187 -11.39 4.88 0.45
N GLU A 188 -11.59 3.63 0.87
CA GLU A 188 -11.83 2.53 -0.05
C GLU A 188 -12.97 1.65 0.43
N ARG A 189 -13.60 0.99 -0.54
CA ARG A 189 -14.52 -0.12 -0.31
C ARG A 189 -14.13 -1.26 -1.22
N ILE A 190 -13.65 -2.35 -0.61
CA ILE A 190 -13.16 -3.55 -1.30
C ILE A 190 -14.17 -4.67 -1.12
N TYR A 191 -14.70 -5.21 -2.21
CA TYR A 191 -15.76 -6.22 -2.18
C TYR A 191 -15.76 -7.11 -3.42
N LEU A 192 -16.32 -8.32 -3.27
CA LEU A 192 -16.57 -9.20 -4.41
C LEU A 192 -17.84 -8.79 -5.15
N ASP A 193 -17.83 -8.94 -6.46
CA ASP A 193 -19.04 -8.79 -7.26
C ASP A 193 -20.13 -9.77 -6.79
N LYS A 194 -21.38 -9.30 -6.71
CA LYS A 194 -22.49 -10.13 -6.23
C LYS A 194 -22.82 -11.27 -7.19
N ALA A 195 -22.68 -11.04 -8.50
CA ALA A 195 -23.01 -12.00 -9.55
C ALA A 195 -21.81 -12.90 -9.94
N ASP A 196 -20.59 -12.39 -9.85
CA ASP A 196 -19.37 -13.12 -10.21
C ASP A 196 -18.30 -13.02 -9.10
N LYS A 197 -18.23 -14.02 -8.26
CA LYS A 197 -17.25 -14.07 -7.14
C LYS A 197 -15.78 -14.15 -7.60
N ASN A 198 -15.50 -14.21 -8.89
CA ASN A 198 -14.16 -14.08 -9.47
C ASN A 198 -13.82 -12.64 -9.86
N VAL A 199 -14.65 -11.70 -9.49
CA VAL A 199 -14.42 -10.27 -9.68
C VAL A 199 -14.40 -9.57 -8.34
N ILE A 200 -13.36 -8.76 -8.11
CA ILE A 200 -13.23 -7.87 -6.96
C ILE A 200 -13.28 -6.42 -7.44
N TYR A 201 -13.99 -5.59 -6.70
CA TYR A 201 -14.01 -4.15 -6.89
C TYR A 201 -13.30 -3.45 -5.73
N ASP A 202 -12.70 -2.32 -6.04
CA ASP A 202 -12.16 -1.38 -5.09
C ASP A 202 -12.63 0.03 -5.50
N ASP A 203 -13.56 0.56 -4.72
CA ASP A 203 -14.06 1.94 -4.88
C ASP A 203 -13.15 2.86 -4.08
N ILE A 204 -12.24 3.55 -4.75
CA ILE A 204 -11.21 4.40 -4.14
C ILE A 204 -11.63 5.87 -4.24
N THR A 205 -11.61 6.59 -3.13
CA THR A 205 -11.80 8.05 -3.10
C THR A 205 -10.61 8.71 -2.42
N VAL A 206 -9.99 9.65 -3.11
CA VAL A 206 -8.84 10.42 -2.58
C VAL A 206 -9.30 11.82 -2.20
N PHE A 207 -8.93 12.22 -0.99
CA PHE A 207 -9.04 13.57 -0.43
C PHE A 207 -7.64 14.12 -0.30
N ASP A 208 -7.33 15.15 -1.08
CA ASP A 208 -5.98 15.71 -1.16
C ASP A 208 -6.05 17.21 -1.44
N ASN A 209 -5.18 17.98 -0.81
CA ASN A 209 -5.15 19.44 -0.97
C ASN A 209 -4.63 19.89 -2.35
N ALA A 210 -4.07 19.00 -3.16
CA ALA A 210 -3.78 19.24 -4.58
C ALA A 210 -5.04 19.25 -5.45
N LEU A 211 -6.19 18.78 -4.91
CA LEU A 211 -7.45 18.65 -5.62
C LEU A 211 -8.45 19.73 -5.20
N THR A 212 -9.27 20.19 -6.13
CA THR A 212 -10.39 21.11 -5.87
C THR A 212 -11.63 20.42 -5.29
N LYS A 213 -11.69 19.10 -5.41
CA LYS A 213 -12.75 18.23 -4.86
C LYS A 213 -12.23 16.80 -4.72
N PRO A 214 -12.83 15.95 -3.88
CA PRO A 214 -12.48 14.53 -3.81
C PRO A 214 -12.56 13.87 -5.18
N TRP A 215 -11.65 12.95 -5.45
CA TRP A 215 -11.57 12.25 -6.73
C TRP A 215 -11.70 10.75 -6.54
N SER A 216 -12.75 10.18 -7.13
CA SER A 216 -13.09 8.77 -6.95
C SER A 216 -12.86 7.97 -8.22
N ILE A 217 -12.53 6.70 -8.06
CA ILE A 217 -12.42 5.72 -9.14
C ILE A 217 -12.92 4.36 -8.64
N LYS A 218 -13.53 3.60 -9.53
CA LYS A 218 -13.82 2.19 -9.31
C LYS A 218 -12.79 1.34 -10.04
N LYS A 219 -11.97 0.62 -9.30
CA LYS A 219 -11.03 -0.36 -9.83
C LYS A 219 -11.65 -1.74 -9.83
N LYS A 220 -11.20 -2.57 -10.78
CA LYS A 220 -11.66 -3.93 -10.96
C LYS A 220 -10.45 -4.85 -11.08
N ALA A 221 -10.51 -6.00 -10.40
CA ALA A 221 -9.58 -7.09 -10.60
C ALA A 221 -10.34 -8.41 -10.82
N ALA A 222 -9.76 -9.30 -11.59
CA ALA A 222 -10.29 -10.64 -11.83
C ALA A 222 -9.38 -11.69 -11.25
N ARG A 223 -9.96 -12.76 -10.69
CA ARG A 223 -9.22 -13.89 -10.14
C ARG A 223 -8.41 -14.57 -11.23
N ASN A 224 -7.15 -14.81 -10.97
CA ASN A 224 -6.26 -15.49 -11.90
C ASN A 224 -6.32 -17.00 -11.67
N ALA A 225 -7.10 -17.69 -12.49
CA ALA A 225 -7.23 -19.16 -12.41
C ALA A 225 -5.94 -19.91 -12.76
N LYS A 226 -5.01 -19.29 -13.49
CA LYS A 226 -3.75 -19.91 -13.92
C LYS A 226 -2.70 -19.95 -12.81
N ARG A 227 -2.90 -19.22 -11.72
CA ARG A 227 -1.95 -19.12 -10.59
C ARG A 227 -0.51 -18.93 -11.09
N PRO A 228 -0.19 -17.80 -11.74
CA PRO A 228 1.16 -17.54 -12.21
C PRO A 228 2.16 -17.59 -11.05
N LEU A 229 3.40 -17.89 -11.35
CA LEU A 229 4.46 -17.82 -10.35
C LEU A 229 4.50 -16.43 -9.75
N TRP A 230 4.57 -16.36 -8.42
CA TRP A 230 4.92 -15.14 -7.73
C TRP A 230 6.39 -14.84 -8.01
N ARG A 231 6.65 -13.73 -8.68
CA ARG A 231 8.02 -13.31 -8.96
C ARG A 231 8.50 -12.44 -7.81
N THR A 232 9.66 -12.76 -7.29
CA THR A 232 10.37 -11.86 -6.39
C THR A 232 11.15 -10.88 -7.26
N GLU A 233 10.87 -9.60 -7.12
CA GLU A 233 11.52 -8.55 -7.88
C GLU A 233 12.37 -7.68 -6.96
N ALA A 234 13.62 -7.49 -7.37
CA ALA A 234 14.57 -6.58 -6.72
C ALA A 234 14.97 -5.51 -7.73
N CYS A 235 14.16 -4.50 -7.87
CA CYS A 235 14.34 -3.41 -8.83
C CYS A 235 15.76 -2.82 -8.84
N ALA A 236 16.42 -2.78 -7.66
CA ALA A 236 17.77 -2.23 -7.54
C ALA A 236 18.83 -3.02 -8.32
N GLU A 237 18.60 -4.31 -8.63
CA GLU A 237 19.54 -5.13 -9.38
C GLU A 237 19.60 -4.70 -10.87
N ASP A 238 18.48 -4.27 -11.43
CA ASP A 238 18.37 -3.90 -12.84
C ASP A 238 18.21 -2.40 -13.05
N ASN A 239 18.12 -1.61 -11.98
CA ASN A 239 17.87 -0.18 -12.08
C ASN A 239 19.15 0.61 -12.27
N ALA A 240 19.24 1.28 -13.42
CA ALA A 240 20.34 2.19 -13.74
C ALA A 240 20.00 3.67 -13.40
N MET A 241 18.86 3.98 -12.79
CA MET A 241 18.46 5.35 -12.50
C MET A 241 18.80 5.74 -11.05
N VAL A 242 19.45 6.88 -10.87
CA VAL A 242 19.84 7.44 -9.58
C VAL A 242 19.27 8.85 -9.44
N LYS A 243 18.73 9.18 -8.27
CA LYS A 243 18.28 10.54 -7.95
C LYS A 243 19.31 11.22 -7.05
N ILE A 244 19.81 12.39 -7.47
CA ILE A 244 20.72 13.22 -6.69
C ILE A 244 20.03 14.57 -6.45
N GLY A 245 19.65 14.83 -5.21
CA GLY A 245 18.77 15.96 -4.91
C GLY A 245 17.40 15.75 -5.57
N ASN A 246 17.05 16.65 -6.49
CA ASN A 246 15.82 16.55 -7.28
C ASN A 246 16.04 16.08 -8.72
N ASP A 247 17.29 15.84 -9.12
CA ASP A 247 17.63 15.50 -10.48
C ASP A 247 17.90 14.00 -10.67
N PRO A 248 17.25 13.37 -11.67
CA PRO A 248 17.53 11.99 -12.05
C PRO A 248 18.76 11.91 -12.96
N TYR A 249 19.53 10.85 -12.83
CA TYR A 249 20.66 10.50 -13.69
C TYR A 249 20.60 9.03 -14.04
N PHE A 250 21.07 8.65 -15.23
CA PHE A 250 21.34 7.25 -15.54
C PHE A 250 22.76 6.87 -15.10
N LEU A 251 22.88 5.68 -14.52
CA LEU A 251 24.17 5.07 -14.27
C LEU A 251 24.59 4.29 -15.53
N SER A 252 25.70 4.69 -16.14
CA SER A 252 26.28 3.95 -17.27
C SER A 252 26.97 2.67 -16.83
N ALA A 253 27.24 1.76 -17.76
CA ALA A 253 27.90 0.48 -17.49
C ALA A 253 29.30 0.64 -16.86
N ASP A 254 29.97 1.77 -17.05
CA ASP A 254 31.26 2.12 -16.43
C ASP A 254 31.11 2.91 -15.11
N GLY A 255 29.85 2.99 -14.57
CA GLY A 255 29.57 3.62 -13.29
C GLY A 255 29.51 5.13 -13.32
N LYS A 256 29.44 5.77 -14.49
CA LYS A 256 29.31 7.22 -14.61
C LYS A 256 27.85 7.65 -14.62
N LEU A 257 27.59 8.83 -14.06
CA LEU A 257 26.26 9.44 -14.08
C LEU A 257 26.05 10.20 -15.39
N MET A 258 25.01 9.83 -16.12
CA MET A 258 24.62 10.46 -17.38
C MET A 258 23.34 11.27 -17.19
N PRO A 259 23.20 12.44 -17.83
CA PRO A 259 21.96 13.20 -17.83
C PRO A 259 20.78 12.37 -18.38
N THR A 260 19.60 12.56 -17.80
CA THR A 260 18.33 11.98 -18.33
C THR A 260 17.59 12.95 -19.23
N ARG A 261 17.99 14.23 -19.25
CA ARG A 261 17.32 15.32 -19.99
C ARG A 261 18.34 16.12 -20.83
N PRO A 262 17.91 16.68 -21.98
CA PRO A 262 18.73 17.65 -22.71
C PRO A 262 19.07 18.85 -21.80
N ASN A 263 20.31 19.32 -21.88
CA ASN A 263 20.83 20.47 -21.11
C ASN A 263 20.75 20.32 -19.58
N GLN A 264 20.62 19.12 -19.05
CA GLN A 264 20.73 18.86 -17.62
C GLN A 264 22.17 19.08 -17.17
N GLU A 265 22.32 19.87 -16.09
CA GLU A 265 23.65 20.07 -15.48
C GLU A 265 24.22 18.75 -14.96
N PRO A 266 25.55 18.57 -15.06
CA PRO A 266 26.21 17.41 -14.47
C PRO A 266 26.01 17.41 -12.93
N PRO A 267 25.98 16.23 -12.30
CA PRO A 267 25.81 16.15 -10.85
C PRO A 267 27.00 16.81 -10.14
N ASP A 268 26.74 17.41 -8.98
CA ASP A 268 27.78 17.95 -8.12
C ASP A 268 28.61 16.81 -7.47
N LEU A 269 29.74 16.53 -8.05
CA LEU A 269 30.66 15.48 -7.61
C LEU A 269 31.81 16.00 -6.73
N ARG A 270 31.75 17.23 -6.24
CA ARG A 270 32.86 17.86 -5.47
C ARG A 270 33.32 17.02 -4.29
N TYR A 271 32.44 16.28 -3.67
CA TYR A 271 32.73 15.41 -2.52
C TYR A 271 33.04 13.96 -2.89
N PHE A 272 32.79 13.54 -4.13
CA PHE A 272 33.01 12.15 -4.59
C PHE A 272 34.48 11.76 -4.66
N ASN A 273 35.36 12.72 -4.87
CA ASN A 273 36.80 12.48 -5.04
C ASN A 273 37.63 12.59 -3.73
N GLN A 274 36.99 12.88 -2.60
CA GLN A 274 37.70 13.04 -1.32
C GLN A 274 38.01 11.70 -0.61
N SER A 275 37.45 10.57 -1.07
CA SER A 275 37.72 9.24 -0.52
C SER A 275 38.94 8.53 -1.06
N LYS A 276 39.76 9.18 -1.90
CA LYS A 276 41.01 8.65 -2.46
C LYS A 276 42.25 9.37 -1.91
N LYS A 277 42.29 9.58 -0.58
CA LYS A 277 43.54 9.93 0.11
C LYS A 277 43.85 8.93 1.20
#